data_4fcace8a5c29fa64a842d22aa151262e
#
_entry.id   4fcace8a5c29fa64a842d22aa151262e
#
_cell.length_a   1.000
_cell.length_b   1.000
_cell.length_c   1.000
_cell.angle_alpha   90.00
_cell.angle_beta   90.00
_cell.angle_gamma   90.00
#
_symmetry.space_group_name_H-M   'P 1'
#
loop_
_entity.id
_entity.type
_entity.pdbx_description
1 polymer ?
#
loop_
_entity_poly.entity_id
_entity_poly.type
_entity_poly.pdbx_seq_one_letter_code
_entity_poly.pdbx_strand_id
1 'polypeptide(L)'
;MGPDGGAEGSRPERTPVTERLERWLLARGAAFRLLEHAAVFTSAEAARVRGTPVEAGAKALVLRADDRPVHAVLPGHRRVDNARLRAILGSHTLRFATPEELYALTGCVPGAVPPFGNLFGLPVLVDRELAERAEIAFNAGSNTVSIVMGGADFLRLSEARVERFSR
;
A
#
# COMPACT_ATOMS: atom_id res chain seq x y z
N MET A 1 -0.33 30.71 33.99
CA MET A 1 0.18 30.51 32.58
C MET A 1 0.62 29.08 32.45
N GLY A 2 -0.26 28.24 31.95
CA GLY A 2 0.07 26.89 31.53
C GLY A 2 0.51 26.91 30.08
N PRO A 3 1.53 26.13 29.65
CA PRO A 3 1.79 25.98 28.24
C PRO A 3 0.68 25.15 27.64
N ASP A 4 -0.06 25.73 26.72
CA ASP A 4 -0.93 25.02 25.81
C ASP A 4 -0.07 24.05 25.00
N GLY A 5 0.01 22.83 25.48
CA GLY A 5 0.45 21.70 24.70
C GLY A 5 -0.66 21.31 23.73
N GLY A 6 -0.95 22.16 22.75
CA GLY A 6 -1.76 21.76 21.61
C GLY A 6 -1.06 20.63 20.91
N ALA A 7 -1.65 19.43 20.92
CA ALA A 7 -1.27 18.38 20.00
C ALA A 7 -1.47 18.96 18.59
N GLU A 8 -0.39 19.45 17.98
CA GLU A 8 -0.37 19.72 16.56
C GLU A 8 -0.59 18.40 15.86
N GLY A 9 -1.84 18.13 15.51
CA GLY A 9 -2.16 17.06 14.58
C GLY A 9 -1.31 17.29 13.33
N SER A 10 -0.47 16.31 12.98
CA SER A 10 0.39 16.42 11.82
C SER A 10 -0.46 16.81 10.61
N ARG A 11 -0.09 17.93 9.96
CA ARG A 11 -0.75 18.39 8.74
C ARG A 11 -0.63 17.29 7.68
N PRO A 12 -1.68 17.07 6.87
CA PRO A 12 -1.59 16.14 5.76
C PRO A 12 -0.37 16.47 4.89
N GLU A 13 0.45 15.47 4.62
CA GLU A 13 1.68 15.62 3.86
C GLU A 13 1.59 14.87 2.55
N ARG A 14 1.61 15.62 1.46
CA ARG A 14 1.73 15.08 0.10
C ARG A 14 3.22 14.98 -0.23
N THR A 15 3.71 13.75 -0.25
CA THR A 15 5.12 13.46 -0.58
C THR A 15 5.38 13.52 -2.09
N PRO A 16 6.65 13.51 -2.55
CA PRO A 16 6.95 13.35 -3.99
C PRO A 16 6.32 12.11 -4.60
N VAL A 17 6.22 11.00 -3.85
CA VAL A 17 5.56 9.78 -4.31
C VAL A 17 4.06 10.00 -4.46
N THR A 18 3.41 10.71 -3.54
CA THR A 18 1.99 11.08 -3.66
C THR A 18 1.74 11.84 -4.96
N GLU A 19 2.54 12.85 -5.23
CA GLU A 19 2.42 13.70 -6.43
C GLU A 19 2.64 12.88 -7.71
N ARG A 20 3.65 12.02 -7.72
CA ARG A 20 3.96 11.14 -8.85
C ARG A 20 2.82 10.17 -9.12
N LEU A 21 2.29 9.53 -8.08
CA LEU A 21 1.20 8.57 -8.20
C LEU A 21 -0.07 9.23 -8.74
N GLU A 22 -0.45 10.39 -8.22
CA GLU A 22 -1.62 11.12 -8.69
C GLU A 22 -1.51 11.46 -10.16
N ARG A 23 -0.38 12.02 -10.60
CA ARG A 23 -0.15 12.33 -12.02
C ARG A 23 -0.19 11.07 -12.88
N TRP A 24 0.38 9.99 -12.40
CA TRP A 24 0.43 8.72 -13.12
C TRP A 24 -0.97 8.13 -13.32
N LEU A 25 -1.81 8.15 -12.28
CA LEU A 25 -3.20 7.70 -12.37
C LEU A 25 -4.04 8.58 -13.28
N LEU A 26 -3.92 9.90 -13.16
CA LEU A 26 -4.64 10.87 -14.03
C LEU A 26 -4.26 10.66 -15.50
N ALA A 27 -3.00 10.50 -15.80
CA ALA A 27 -2.52 10.28 -17.16
C ALA A 27 -3.08 8.99 -17.79
N ARG A 28 -3.49 8.04 -16.98
CA ARG A 28 -4.06 6.75 -17.42
C ARG A 28 -5.59 6.73 -17.37
N GLY A 29 -6.20 7.86 -17.09
CA GLY A 29 -7.65 7.96 -17.06
C GLY A 29 -8.32 7.20 -15.91
N ALA A 30 -7.61 6.90 -14.85
CA ALA A 30 -8.17 6.24 -13.69
C ALA A 30 -9.10 7.18 -12.92
N ALA A 31 -10.26 6.65 -12.51
CA ALA A 31 -11.16 7.36 -11.60
C ALA A 31 -10.75 7.00 -10.16
N PHE A 32 -10.51 8.00 -9.33
CA PHE A 32 -10.15 7.80 -7.93
C PHE A 32 -10.52 9.00 -7.08
N ARG A 33 -10.61 8.78 -5.77
CA ARG A 33 -10.76 9.84 -4.77
C ARG A 33 -9.48 9.92 -3.96
N LEU A 34 -8.95 11.12 -3.80
CA LEU A 34 -7.80 11.38 -2.93
C LEU A 34 -8.32 12.02 -1.64
N LEU A 35 -7.94 11.47 -0.51
CA LEU A 35 -8.37 11.89 0.82
C LEU A 35 -7.17 12.30 1.65
N GLU A 36 -7.25 13.46 2.30
CA GLU A 36 -6.28 13.91 3.28
C GLU A 36 -6.87 13.74 4.68
N HIS A 37 -6.10 13.20 5.59
CA HIS A 37 -6.55 12.83 6.94
C HIS A 37 -5.39 12.82 7.93
N ALA A 38 -5.70 12.71 9.23
CA ALA A 38 -4.68 12.49 10.24
C ALA A 38 -3.95 11.17 10.00
N ALA A 39 -2.71 11.08 10.46
CA ALA A 39 -1.90 9.86 10.30
C ALA A 39 -2.62 8.64 10.85
N VAL A 40 -2.60 7.54 10.08
CA VAL A 40 -3.19 6.25 10.45
C VAL A 40 -2.12 5.17 10.46
N PHE A 41 -2.20 4.28 11.43
CA PHE A 41 -1.20 3.23 11.65
C PHE A 41 -1.81 1.84 11.75
N THR A 42 -3.14 1.74 11.83
CA THR A 42 -3.86 0.46 11.84
C THR A 42 -4.87 0.39 10.71
N SER A 43 -5.21 -0.84 10.30
CA SER A 43 -6.23 -1.06 9.28
C SER A 43 -7.61 -0.53 9.69
N ALA A 44 -7.96 -0.65 10.98
CA ALA A 44 -9.23 -0.15 11.51
C ALA A 44 -9.29 1.38 11.49
N GLU A 45 -8.22 2.07 11.90
CA GLU A 45 -8.13 3.53 11.83
C GLU A 45 -8.24 4.02 10.38
N ALA A 46 -7.51 3.38 9.48
CA ALA A 46 -7.54 3.71 8.07
C ALA A 46 -8.94 3.57 7.47
N ALA A 47 -9.61 2.46 7.74
CA ALA A 47 -10.98 2.22 7.27
C ALA A 47 -11.94 3.30 7.77
N ARG A 48 -11.82 3.68 9.03
CA ARG A 48 -12.67 4.71 9.63
C ARG A 48 -12.49 6.07 8.97
N VAL A 49 -11.26 6.54 8.80
CA VAL A 49 -11.01 7.86 8.19
C VAL A 49 -11.33 7.91 6.71
N ARG A 50 -11.24 6.77 6.02
CA ARG A 50 -11.61 6.64 4.61
C ARG A 50 -13.10 6.44 4.37
N GLY A 51 -13.85 6.03 5.39
CA GLY A 51 -15.27 5.65 5.25
C GLY A 51 -15.46 4.39 4.40
N THR A 52 -14.53 3.44 4.48
CA THR A 52 -14.55 2.20 3.73
C THR A 52 -14.56 0.98 4.68
N PRO A 53 -15.04 -0.20 4.20
CA PRO A 53 -14.88 -1.43 4.98
C PRO A 53 -13.39 -1.73 5.20
N VAL A 54 -13.06 -2.36 6.33
CA VAL A 54 -11.67 -2.75 6.62
C VAL A 54 -11.12 -3.71 5.57
N GLU A 55 -11.98 -4.56 4.99
CA GLU A 55 -11.63 -5.53 3.95
C GLU A 55 -11.22 -4.88 2.62
N ALA A 56 -11.63 -3.64 2.39
CA ALA A 56 -11.25 -2.87 1.20
C ALA A 56 -9.86 -2.23 1.32
N GLY A 57 -9.33 -2.13 2.54
CA GLY A 57 -8.01 -1.57 2.78
C GLY A 57 -6.91 -2.49 2.25
N ALA A 58 -6.05 -1.94 1.41
CA ALA A 58 -4.89 -2.64 0.88
C ALA A 58 -3.63 -2.17 1.59
N LYS A 59 -2.85 -3.11 2.10
CA LYS A 59 -1.49 -2.83 2.55
C LYS A 59 -0.50 -3.35 1.52
N ALA A 60 0.52 -2.55 1.29
CA ALA A 60 1.55 -2.81 0.30
C ALA A 60 2.88 -3.04 1.04
N LEU A 61 3.38 -4.26 0.95
CA LEU A 61 4.59 -4.69 1.63
C LEU A 61 5.69 -4.93 0.61
N VAL A 62 6.90 -4.53 0.92
CA VAL A 62 8.08 -4.89 0.15
C VAL A 62 8.84 -5.97 0.90
N LEU A 63 9.07 -7.10 0.24
CA LEU A 63 9.81 -8.22 0.78
C LEU A 63 11.03 -8.50 -0.10
N ARG A 64 11.98 -9.22 0.47
CA ARG A 64 13.12 -9.76 -0.28
C ARG A 64 13.01 -11.28 -0.33
N ALA A 65 12.88 -11.79 -1.55
CA ALA A 65 12.83 -13.22 -1.83
C ALA A 65 14.19 -13.61 -2.43
N ASP A 66 15.02 -14.32 -1.71
CA ASP A 66 16.41 -14.62 -2.10
C ASP A 66 17.13 -13.34 -2.59
N ASP A 67 17.06 -12.26 -1.82
CA ASP A 67 17.61 -10.93 -2.09
C ASP A 67 17.00 -10.17 -3.27
N ARG A 68 15.95 -10.68 -3.91
CA ARG A 68 15.20 -9.96 -4.93
C ARG A 68 14.01 -9.24 -4.30
N PRO A 69 13.84 -7.93 -4.53
CA PRO A 69 12.69 -7.21 -4.00
C PRO A 69 11.40 -7.59 -4.74
N VAL A 70 10.35 -7.84 -3.99
CA VAL A 70 9.01 -8.09 -4.50
C VAL A 70 7.99 -7.25 -3.73
N HIS A 71 6.92 -6.88 -4.40
CA HIS A 71 5.84 -6.09 -3.81
C HIS A 71 4.62 -6.99 -3.61
N ALA A 72 4.22 -7.17 -2.36
CA ALA A 72 3.06 -7.97 -2.00
C ALA A 72 1.94 -7.08 -1.47
N VAL A 73 0.79 -7.14 -2.12
CA VAL A 73 -0.38 -6.35 -1.78
C VAL A 73 -1.48 -7.28 -1.29
N LEU A 74 -2.00 -7.02 -0.10
CA LEU A 74 -2.99 -7.89 0.53
C LEU A 74 -3.96 -7.06 1.39
N PRO A 75 -5.10 -7.64 1.81
CA PRO A 75 -6.01 -6.94 2.72
C PRO A 75 -5.30 -6.54 4.02
N GLY A 76 -5.53 -5.31 4.47
CA GLY A 76 -4.84 -4.75 5.63
C GLY A 76 -5.04 -5.53 6.93
N HIS A 77 -6.18 -6.23 7.07
CA HIS A 77 -6.49 -7.05 8.24
C HIS A 77 -5.94 -8.48 8.17
N ARG A 78 -5.31 -8.86 7.05
CA ARG A 78 -4.68 -10.16 6.87
C ARG A 78 -3.16 -10.08 7.05
N ARG A 79 -2.54 -11.24 7.13
CA ARG A 79 -1.10 -11.40 7.22
C ARG A 79 -0.57 -12.23 6.06
N VAL A 80 0.68 -12.02 5.71
CA VAL A 80 1.36 -12.86 4.72
C VAL A 80 1.53 -14.27 5.29
N ASP A 81 1.12 -15.28 4.52
CA ASP A 81 1.51 -16.65 4.75
C ASP A 81 2.89 -16.86 4.13
N ASN A 82 3.92 -16.82 4.97
CA ASN A 82 5.30 -16.80 4.53
C ASN A 82 5.67 -18.06 3.73
N ALA A 83 5.25 -19.23 4.21
CA ALA A 83 5.54 -20.49 3.54
C ALA A 83 4.89 -20.56 2.15
N ARG A 84 3.64 -20.11 2.06
CA ARG A 84 2.91 -20.10 0.81
C ARG A 84 3.52 -19.11 -0.19
N LEU A 85 3.86 -17.91 0.25
CA LEU A 85 4.46 -16.91 -0.63
C LEU A 85 5.85 -17.34 -1.11
N ARG A 86 6.66 -17.97 -0.27
CA ARG A 86 7.94 -18.57 -0.69
C ARG A 86 7.74 -19.61 -1.78
N ALA A 87 6.76 -20.49 -1.62
CA ALA A 87 6.45 -21.52 -2.62
C ALA A 87 6.01 -20.89 -3.96
N ILE A 88 5.16 -19.87 -3.92
CA ILE A 88 4.72 -19.15 -5.12
C ILE A 88 5.89 -18.50 -5.85
N LEU A 89 6.81 -17.91 -5.11
CA LEU A 89 7.97 -17.20 -5.66
C LEU A 89 9.13 -18.16 -6.02
N GLY A 90 9.06 -19.41 -5.59
CA GLY A 90 10.16 -20.36 -5.76
C GLY A 90 11.43 -19.94 -5.03
N SER A 91 11.29 -19.25 -3.89
CA SER A 91 12.41 -18.75 -3.10
C SER A 91 12.71 -19.63 -1.89
N HIS A 92 13.96 -19.63 -1.49
CA HIS A 92 14.40 -20.34 -0.28
C HIS A 92 14.21 -19.48 0.97
N THR A 93 14.43 -18.18 0.84
CA THR A 93 14.29 -17.21 1.93
C THR A 93 13.30 -16.14 1.57
N LEU A 94 12.63 -15.59 2.59
CA LEU A 94 11.69 -14.48 2.43
C LEU A 94 11.71 -13.67 3.71
N ARG A 95 11.96 -12.37 3.60
CA ARG A 95 11.94 -11.44 4.71
C ARG A 95 11.38 -10.09 4.29
N PHE A 96 10.90 -9.32 5.24
CA PHE A 96 10.53 -7.93 4.97
C PHE A 96 11.78 -7.10 4.65
N ALA A 97 11.64 -6.16 3.73
CA ALA A 97 12.64 -5.13 3.53
C ALA A 97 12.78 -4.29 4.82
N THR A 98 13.99 -3.90 5.14
CA THR A 98 14.22 -2.95 6.24
C THR A 98 13.66 -1.58 5.87
N PRO A 99 13.40 -0.69 6.85
CA PRO A 99 12.97 0.68 6.54
C PRO A 99 13.92 1.41 5.59
N GLU A 100 15.21 1.20 5.72
CA GLU A 100 16.23 1.80 4.84
C GLU A 100 16.16 1.23 3.42
N GLU A 101 16.02 -0.08 3.28
CA GLU A 101 15.83 -0.74 1.99
C GLU A 101 14.54 -0.26 1.33
N LEU A 102 13.45 -0.18 2.10
CA LEU A 102 12.16 0.30 1.61
C LEU A 102 12.26 1.71 1.06
N TYR A 103 12.87 2.61 1.81
CA TYR A 103 13.05 4.00 1.40
C TYR A 103 13.93 4.10 0.13
N ALA A 104 15.00 3.34 0.06
CA ALA A 104 15.87 3.31 -1.11
C ALA A 104 15.14 2.82 -2.36
N LEU A 105 14.23 1.86 -2.22
CA LEU A 105 13.47 1.29 -3.33
C LEU A 105 12.28 2.16 -3.76
N THR A 106 11.60 2.78 -2.82
CA THR A 106 10.28 3.40 -3.06
C THR A 106 10.21 4.89 -2.73
N GLY A 107 11.13 5.41 -1.96
CA GLY A 107 11.03 6.77 -1.42
C GLY A 107 9.97 6.93 -0.33
N CYS A 108 9.44 5.83 0.21
CA CYS A 108 8.41 5.82 1.23
C CYS A 108 8.91 5.28 2.57
N VAL A 109 8.28 5.75 3.64
CA VAL A 109 8.43 5.15 4.98
C VAL A 109 7.49 3.94 5.11
N PRO A 110 7.73 3.06 6.11
CA PRO A 110 6.84 1.93 6.34
C PRO A 110 5.37 2.34 6.50
N GLY A 111 4.48 1.60 5.85
CA GLY A 111 3.05 1.85 5.84
C GLY A 111 2.58 2.88 4.82
N ALA A 112 3.47 3.65 4.20
CA ALA A 112 3.11 4.69 3.24
C ALA A 112 3.15 4.23 1.77
N VAL A 113 3.71 3.08 1.49
CA VAL A 113 3.93 2.59 0.13
C VAL A 113 2.60 2.34 -0.58
N PRO A 114 2.37 2.95 -1.75
CA PRO A 114 1.18 2.64 -2.55
C PRO A 114 1.30 1.27 -3.22
N PRO A 115 0.17 0.61 -3.58
CA PRO A 115 0.18 -0.75 -4.11
C PRO A 115 0.53 -0.82 -5.61
N PHE A 116 1.33 0.08 -6.08
CA PHE A 116 1.80 0.18 -7.47
C PHE A 116 3.32 0.02 -7.52
N GLY A 117 3.81 -1.15 -7.11
CA GLY A 117 5.24 -1.45 -7.10
C GLY A 117 5.91 -1.29 -8.47
N ASN A 118 5.14 -1.40 -9.55
CA ASN A 118 5.60 -1.16 -10.90
C ASN A 118 6.08 0.30 -11.13
N LEU A 119 5.64 1.27 -10.32
CA LEU A 119 6.22 2.62 -10.34
C LEU A 119 7.69 2.63 -9.88
N PHE A 120 8.09 1.62 -9.14
CA PHE A 120 9.43 1.48 -8.58
C PHE A 120 10.23 0.34 -9.24
N GLY A 121 9.72 -0.20 -10.34
CA GLY A 121 10.35 -1.33 -11.00
C GLY A 121 10.26 -2.65 -10.26
N LEU A 122 9.31 -2.80 -9.34
CA LEU A 122 9.11 -4.01 -8.56
C LEU A 122 8.00 -4.88 -9.15
N PRO A 123 8.18 -6.21 -9.20
CA PRO A 123 7.07 -7.10 -9.54
C PRO A 123 6.01 -7.07 -8.44
N VAL A 124 4.74 -7.04 -8.84
CA VAL A 124 3.60 -6.92 -7.94
C VAL A 124 2.82 -8.22 -7.89
N LEU A 125 2.61 -8.73 -6.67
CA LEU A 125 1.65 -9.80 -6.40
C LEU A 125 0.52 -9.21 -5.58
N VAL A 126 -0.72 -9.56 -5.91
CA VAL A 126 -1.90 -9.17 -5.15
C VAL A 126 -2.62 -10.42 -4.65
N ASP A 127 -2.99 -10.41 -3.39
CA ASP A 127 -3.78 -11.51 -2.82
C ASP A 127 -5.17 -11.55 -3.45
N ARG A 128 -5.63 -12.75 -3.75
CA ARG A 128 -6.91 -12.98 -4.42
C ARG A 128 -8.10 -12.35 -3.70
N GLU A 129 -8.10 -12.36 -2.37
CA GLU A 129 -9.18 -11.75 -1.58
C GLU A 129 -9.32 -10.25 -1.89
N LEU A 130 -8.20 -9.56 -2.01
CA LEU A 130 -8.20 -8.15 -2.39
C LEU A 130 -8.54 -7.95 -3.86
N ALA A 131 -8.03 -8.82 -4.73
CA ALA A 131 -8.25 -8.74 -6.18
C ALA A 131 -9.73 -8.86 -6.57
N GLU A 132 -10.53 -9.52 -5.74
CA GLU A 132 -11.97 -9.70 -5.97
C GLU A 132 -12.82 -8.53 -5.46
N ARG A 133 -12.22 -7.53 -4.80
CA ARG A 133 -12.94 -6.35 -4.31
C ARG A 133 -13.30 -5.39 -5.44
N ALA A 134 -14.54 -4.89 -5.41
CA ALA A 134 -14.99 -3.87 -6.36
C ALA A 134 -14.27 -2.54 -6.15
N GLU A 135 -13.91 -2.22 -4.92
CA GLU A 135 -13.24 -1.01 -4.53
C GLU A 135 -12.13 -1.31 -3.51
N ILE A 136 -11.01 -0.62 -3.65
CA ILE A 136 -9.90 -0.69 -2.69
C ILE A 136 -9.49 0.69 -2.21
N ALA A 137 -8.88 0.74 -1.05
CA ALA A 137 -8.36 1.96 -0.45
C ALA A 137 -6.94 1.71 0.09
N PHE A 138 -6.05 2.67 -0.07
CA PHE A 138 -4.66 2.50 0.33
C PHE A 138 -3.99 3.83 0.66
N ASN A 139 -2.87 3.78 1.36
CA ASN A 139 -2.02 4.93 1.57
C ASN A 139 -1.26 5.27 0.28
N ALA A 140 -1.25 6.55 -0.05
CA ALA A 140 -0.76 7.05 -1.34
C ALA A 140 0.60 7.74 -1.21
N GLY A 141 1.59 7.04 -0.68
CA GLY A 141 2.94 7.58 -0.48
C GLY A 141 3.10 8.37 0.83
N SER A 142 2.06 8.42 1.64
CA SER A 142 2.02 9.12 2.93
C SER A 142 1.01 8.43 3.86
N ASN A 143 1.26 8.45 5.17
CA ASN A 143 0.31 7.97 6.17
C ASN A 143 -0.86 8.94 6.40
N THR A 144 -0.84 10.11 5.77
CA THR A 144 -1.87 11.15 5.88
C THR A 144 -2.64 11.38 4.59
N VAL A 145 -2.36 10.58 3.56
CA VAL A 145 -3.04 10.66 2.25
C VAL A 145 -3.45 9.26 1.82
N SER A 146 -4.72 9.10 1.50
CA SER A 146 -5.27 7.86 0.96
C SER A 146 -5.88 8.07 -0.41
N ILE A 147 -5.89 7.00 -1.19
CA ILE A 147 -6.65 6.91 -2.44
C ILE A 147 -7.67 5.79 -2.31
N VAL A 148 -8.87 6.04 -2.84
CA VAL A 148 -9.93 5.05 -2.99
C VAL A 148 -10.23 4.94 -4.48
N MET A 149 -10.17 3.72 -5.02
CA MET A 149 -10.36 3.50 -6.45
C MET A 149 -10.98 2.14 -6.74
N GLY A 150 -11.45 1.97 -7.96
CA GLY A 150 -11.97 0.69 -8.43
C GLY A 150 -10.92 -0.41 -8.46
N GLY A 151 -11.30 -1.61 -8.00
CA GLY A 151 -10.41 -2.76 -7.98
C GLY A 151 -9.97 -3.22 -9.37
N ALA A 152 -10.85 -3.12 -10.36
CA ALA A 152 -10.51 -3.48 -11.74
C ALA A 152 -9.43 -2.57 -12.33
N ASP A 153 -9.52 -1.26 -12.12
CA ASP A 153 -8.49 -0.31 -12.54
C ASP A 153 -7.18 -0.55 -11.82
N PHE A 154 -7.24 -0.83 -10.52
CA PHE A 154 -6.05 -1.19 -9.75
C PHE A 154 -5.34 -2.41 -10.36
N LEU A 155 -6.06 -3.50 -10.62
CA LEU A 155 -5.47 -4.71 -11.20
C LEU A 155 -4.83 -4.44 -12.56
N ARG A 156 -5.53 -3.71 -13.41
CA ARG A 156 -5.05 -3.37 -14.74
C ARG A 156 -3.78 -2.51 -14.68
N LEU A 157 -3.78 -1.48 -13.83
CA LEU A 157 -2.69 -0.50 -13.78
C LEU A 157 -1.48 -0.99 -12.99
N SER A 158 -1.68 -1.83 -11.98
CA SER A 158 -0.58 -2.40 -11.19
C SER A 158 0.17 -3.52 -11.90
N GLU A 159 -0.42 -4.08 -12.97
CA GLU A 159 0.12 -5.26 -13.66
C GLU A 159 0.38 -6.42 -12.71
N ALA A 160 -0.45 -6.54 -11.68
CA ALA A 160 -0.23 -7.49 -10.61
C ALA A 160 -0.55 -8.92 -11.02
N ARG A 161 0.26 -9.85 -10.55
CA ARG A 161 -0.03 -11.27 -10.55
C ARG A 161 -0.93 -11.60 -9.36
N VAL A 162 -2.07 -12.25 -9.62
CA VAL A 162 -3.03 -12.63 -8.56
C VAL A 162 -2.66 -14.01 -8.02
N GLU A 163 -2.49 -14.10 -6.72
CA GLU A 163 -2.14 -15.34 -6.01
C GLU A 163 -2.80 -15.38 -4.64
N ARG A 164 -2.85 -16.55 -4.01
CA ARG A 164 -3.31 -16.69 -2.62
C ARG A 164 -2.12 -16.83 -1.70
N PHE A 165 -1.83 -15.79 -0.93
CA PHE A 165 -0.70 -15.78 0.02
C PHE A 165 -1.00 -15.11 1.35
N SER A 166 -2.25 -14.74 1.61
CA SER A 166 -2.64 -14.18 2.92
C SER A 166 -3.28 -15.24 3.83
N ARG A 167 -3.22 -14.97 5.13
CA ARG A 167 -3.86 -15.76 6.19
C ARG A 167 -4.49 -14.89 7.26
#